data_ed16188eeb20f69734f8b129be640956
#
_entry.id   ed16188eeb20f69734f8b129be640956
#
_cell.length_a   1.000
_cell.length_b   1.000
_cell.length_c   1.000
_cell.angle_alpha   90.00
_cell.angle_beta   90.00
_cell.angle_gamma   90.00
#
_symmetry.space_group_name_H-M   'P 1'
#
loop_
_entity.id
_entity.type
_entity.pdbx_description
1 polymer ?
#
loop_
_entity_poly.entity_id
_entity_poly.type
_entity_poly.pdbx_seq_one_letter_code
_entity_poly.pdbx_strand_id
1 'polypeptide(L)'
;MATVAIEQPPRPRGADTARGAKRVALVIVGLAFFWGIWEAYRWIGERLGITWPFPVNETTMPHIHEMLSALTEPLQPGGPTLLHYEWHWALFTGKEALVGFVLGGVIGFALAVLLAHSRILRRGLLPYIVISQTVPILAVAPMVVLGLGTKGVEPWIAVSVIAAYLTFFPVAMNTLRGLLSPDPRSLELMRSYAASRNDVLWKLRLPASLPFVFSALKISATASVIGAIIGETPASIQDGLGGAIVNFNQYYSTAPTRLWATNIVCAALGLAFFAAVLIAERLVLRRAPENIA
;
A
#
# COMPACT_ATOMS: atom_id res chain seq x y z
N MET A 1 51.36 7.60 -15.15
CA MET A 1 50.90 7.71 -13.76
C MET A 1 49.91 6.57 -13.49
N ALA A 2 50.36 5.56 -12.75
CA ALA A 2 49.56 4.38 -12.45
C ALA A 2 48.59 4.74 -11.33
N THR A 3 47.28 4.62 -11.60
CA THR A 3 46.20 4.80 -10.62
C THR A 3 46.21 3.59 -9.67
N VAL A 4 46.65 3.79 -8.43
CA VAL A 4 46.59 2.79 -7.38
C VAL A 4 45.11 2.58 -7.05
N ALA A 5 44.55 1.43 -7.43
CA ALA A 5 43.25 0.99 -6.98
C ALA A 5 43.34 0.74 -5.48
N ILE A 6 42.67 1.57 -4.68
CA ILE A 6 42.54 1.34 -3.23
C ILE A 6 41.54 0.20 -3.06
N GLU A 7 42.07 -1.00 -2.84
CA GLU A 7 41.28 -2.20 -2.53
C GLU A 7 40.56 -1.98 -1.17
N GLN A 8 39.26 -1.85 -1.19
CA GLN A 8 38.47 -1.73 0.03
C GLN A 8 38.56 -3.05 0.83
N PRO A 9 38.87 -2.99 2.11
CA PRO A 9 38.99 -4.21 2.92
C PRO A 9 37.67 -4.99 2.93
N PRO A 10 37.70 -6.33 2.90
CA PRO A 10 36.50 -7.16 2.90
C PRO A 10 35.67 -6.86 4.12
N ARG A 11 34.39 -6.50 3.92
CA ARG A 11 33.46 -6.22 5.01
C ARG A 11 33.28 -7.45 5.87
N PRO A 12 33.41 -7.38 7.19
CA PRO A 12 33.25 -8.54 8.07
C PRO A 12 31.83 -9.10 7.96
N ARG A 13 31.71 -10.39 7.66
CA ARG A 13 30.42 -11.12 7.48
C ARG A 13 29.44 -10.99 8.66
N GLY A 14 29.90 -10.58 9.86
CA GLY A 14 29.05 -10.34 11.03
C GLY A 14 28.35 -8.98 11.08
N ALA A 15 28.77 -8.01 10.26
CA ALA A 15 28.18 -6.66 10.30
C ALA A 15 26.75 -6.59 9.70
N ASP A 16 26.41 -7.48 8.78
CA ASP A 16 25.09 -7.50 8.14
C ASP A 16 24.04 -8.20 9.03
N THR A 17 24.43 -9.23 9.77
CA THR A 17 23.55 -9.89 10.74
C THR A 17 23.24 -8.99 11.93
N ALA A 18 24.24 -8.27 12.45
CA ALA A 18 24.06 -7.31 13.54
C ALA A 18 23.15 -6.12 13.12
N ARG A 19 23.27 -5.62 11.88
CA ARG A 19 22.38 -4.58 11.33
C ARG A 19 20.95 -5.10 11.16
N GLY A 20 20.78 -6.35 10.72
CA GLY A 20 19.48 -7.00 10.62
C GLY A 20 18.81 -7.12 11.99
N ALA A 21 19.53 -7.65 12.98
CA ALA A 21 19.04 -7.77 14.35
C ALA A 21 18.67 -6.41 14.96
N LYS A 22 19.49 -5.37 14.76
CA LYS A 22 19.19 -4.01 15.23
C LYS A 22 17.91 -3.44 14.59
N ARG A 23 17.67 -3.68 13.30
CA ARG A 23 16.43 -3.24 12.62
C ARG A 23 15.21 -3.96 13.18
N VAL A 24 15.26 -5.27 13.37
CA VAL A 24 14.18 -6.04 13.99
C VAL A 24 13.92 -5.55 15.42
N ALA A 25 14.97 -5.35 16.22
CA ALA A 25 14.83 -4.81 17.56
C ALA A 25 14.16 -3.42 17.56
N LEU A 26 14.53 -2.52 16.65
CA LEU A 26 13.91 -1.20 16.53
C LEU A 26 12.42 -1.29 16.15
N VAL A 27 12.03 -2.25 15.30
CA VAL A 27 10.61 -2.47 14.96
C VAL A 27 9.85 -2.98 16.19
N ILE A 28 10.40 -3.94 16.92
CA ILE A 28 9.77 -4.47 18.15
C ILE A 28 9.63 -3.37 19.19
N VAL A 29 10.67 -2.58 19.43
CA VAL A 29 10.63 -1.43 20.35
C VAL A 29 9.57 -0.40 19.92
N GLY A 30 9.46 -0.11 18.61
CA GLY A 30 8.44 0.76 18.08
C GLY A 30 7.03 0.23 18.33
N LEU A 31 6.78 -1.06 18.06
CA LEU A 31 5.49 -1.69 18.32
C LEU A 31 5.16 -1.71 19.82
N ALA A 32 6.13 -2.04 20.66
CA ALA A 32 5.96 -2.02 22.12
C ALA A 32 5.69 -0.61 22.66
N PHE A 33 6.32 0.40 22.07
CA PHE A 33 6.09 1.80 22.42
C PHE A 33 4.65 2.23 22.09
N PHE A 34 4.15 1.92 20.89
CA PHE A 34 2.76 2.23 20.52
C PHE A 34 1.75 1.45 21.37
N TRP A 35 2.03 0.17 21.66
CA TRP A 35 1.23 -0.61 22.60
C TRP A 35 1.21 0.05 23.98
N GLY A 36 2.39 0.42 24.50
CA GLY A 36 2.50 1.09 25.81
C GLY A 36 1.76 2.41 25.87
N ILE A 37 1.80 3.22 24.80
CA ILE A 37 1.02 4.48 24.71
C ILE A 37 -0.48 4.19 24.76
N TRP A 38 -0.94 3.21 23.99
CA TRP A 38 -2.35 2.83 23.95
C TRP A 38 -2.85 2.41 25.34
N GLU A 39 -2.16 1.49 26.00
CA GLU A 39 -2.52 1.00 27.32
C GLU A 39 -2.39 2.07 28.41
N ALA A 40 -1.35 2.92 28.34
CA ALA A 40 -1.15 4.00 29.27
C ALA A 40 -2.28 5.06 29.15
N TYR A 41 -2.64 5.44 27.92
CA TYR A 41 -3.75 6.36 27.69
C TYR A 41 -5.07 5.80 28.20
N ARG A 42 -5.32 4.52 27.97
CA ARG A 42 -6.49 3.82 28.50
C ARG A 42 -6.51 3.83 30.03
N TRP A 43 -5.44 3.42 30.66
CA TRP A 43 -5.34 3.36 32.13
C TRP A 43 -5.53 4.74 32.79
N ILE A 44 -4.90 5.80 32.21
CA ILE A 44 -5.06 7.17 32.67
C ILE A 44 -6.51 7.64 32.48
N GLY A 45 -7.08 7.36 31.30
CA GLY A 45 -8.42 7.75 30.93
C GLY A 45 -9.50 7.16 31.83
N GLU A 46 -9.38 5.87 32.15
CA GLU A 46 -10.29 5.18 33.09
C GLU A 46 -10.19 5.76 34.50
N ARG A 47 -8.95 6.06 34.99
CA ARG A 47 -8.76 6.61 36.35
C ARG A 47 -9.22 8.06 36.49
N LEU A 48 -9.03 8.87 35.46
CA LEU A 48 -9.38 10.30 35.49
C LEU A 48 -10.78 10.58 34.95
N GLY A 49 -11.51 9.56 34.48
CA GLY A 49 -12.84 9.71 33.88
C GLY A 49 -12.80 10.59 32.63
N ILE A 50 -11.76 10.46 31.78
CA ILE A 50 -11.61 11.27 30.59
C ILE A 50 -12.71 10.93 29.59
N THR A 51 -13.51 11.93 29.25
CA THR A 51 -14.59 11.80 28.25
C THR A 51 -14.32 12.55 26.96
N TRP A 52 -13.29 13.40 26.94
CA TRP A 52 -12.91 14.18 25.77
C TRP A 52 -11.40 13.95 25.45
N PRO A 53 -10.99 13.76 24.18
CA PRO A 53 -11.79 13.79 22.94
C PRO A 53 -12.68 12.57 22.72
N PHE A 54 -12.37 11.43 23.34
CA PHE A 54 -13.15 10.20 23.26
C PHE A 54 -13.34 9.63 24.67
N PRO A 55 -14.53 9.09 25.00
CA PRO A 55 -14.71 8.37 26.25
C PRO A 55 -13.83 7.10 26.23
N VAL A 56 -13.04 6.93 27.29
CA VAL A 56 -12.20 5.73 27.43
C VAL A 56 -13.01 4.64 28.11
N ASN A 57 -13.43 3.66 27.34
CA ASN A 57 -14.18 2.49 27.79
C ASN A 57 -13.88 1.27 26.89
N GLU A 58 -14.36 0.11 27.25
CA GLU A 58 -14.17 -1.14 26.49
C GLU A 58 -14.69 -1.07 25.05
N THR A 59 -15.71 -0.23 24.81
CA THR A 59 -16.29 -0.09 23.48
C THR A 59 -15.40 0.76 22.57
N THR A 60 -14.90 1.90 23.06
CA THR A 60 -14.13 2.83 22.23
C THR A 60 -12.64 2.48 22.16
N MET A 61 -12.10 1.91 23.23
CA MET A 61 -10.68 1.53 23.34
C MET A 61 -10.52 0.19 24.06
N PRO A 62 -10.86 -0.94 23.43
CA PRO A 62 -10.58 -2.25 24.02
C PRO A 62 -9.08 -2.47 24.22
N HIS A 63 -8.69 -3.35 25.13
CA HIS A 63 -7.30 -3.73 25.29
C HIS A 63 -6.76 -4.42 24.04
N ILE A 64 -5.51 -4.17 23.67
CA ILE A 64 -4.93 -4.80 22.50
C ILE A 64 -4.92 -6.33 22.61
N HIS A 65 -4.71 -6.87 23.81
CA HIS A 65 -4.75 -8.31 24.01
C HIS A 65 -6.16 -8.89 23.81
N GLU A 66 -7.23 -8.14 24.13
CA GLU A 66 -8.64 -8.54 23.88
C GLU A 66 -8.96 -8.52 22.38
N MET A 67 -8.45 -7.52 21.64
CA MET A 67 -8.57 -7.51 20.19
C MET A 67 -7.90 -8.73 19.55
N LEU A 68 -6.73 -9.13 20.06
CA LEU A 68 -6.02 -10.31 19.57
C LEU A 68 -6.68 -11.61 20.00
N SER A 69 -7.17 -11.70 21.25
CA SER A 69 -7.89 -12.90 21.73
C SER A 69 -9.21 -13.12 20.97
N ALA A 70 -9.90 -12.04 20.58
CA ALA A 70 -11.11 -12.14 19.77
C ALA A 70 -10.91 -12.91 18.46
N LEU A 71 -9.68 -12.89 17.88
CA LEU A 71 -9.35 -13.69 16.68
C LEU A 71 -9.45 -15.20 16.92
N THR A 72 -9.20 -15.65 18.16
CA THR A 72 -9.23 -17.06 18.54
C THR A 72 -10.60 -17.52 19.04
N GLU A 73 -11.52 -16.59 19.26
CA GLU A 73 -12.88 -16.89 19.69
C GLU A 73 -13.75 -17.34 18.52
N PRO A 74 -14.66 -18.31 18.73
CA PRO A 74 -15.60 -18.71 17.71
C PRO A 74 -16.66 -17.61 17.47
N LEU A 75 -17.06 -17.39 16.21
CA LEU A 75 -18.16 -16.48 15.89
C LEU A 75 -19.51 -16.97 16.40
N GLN A 76 -19.69 -18.30 16.42
CA GLN A 76 -20.88 -18.98 16.90
C GLN A 76 -20.48 -20.14 17.80
N PRO A 77 -21.28 -20.51 18.79
CA PRO A 77 -20.98 -21.65 19.66
C PRO A 77 -20.74 -22.94 18.85
N GLY A 78 -19.53 -23.52 19.02
CA GLY A 78 -19.11 -24.71 18.27
C GLY A 78 -18.67 -24.49 16.81
N GLY A 79 -18.66 -23.24 16.34
CA GLY A 79 -18.22 -22.89 15.00
C GLY A 79 -16.71 -22.59 14.89
N PRO A 80 -16.22 -22.28 13.69
CA PRO A 80 -14.86 -21.84 13.46
C PRO A 80 -14.54 -20.52 14.18
N THR A 81 -13.24 -20.30 14.44
CA THR A 81 -12.75 -19.06 15.04
C THR A 81 -12.90 -17.87 14.11
N LEU A 82 -12.93 -16.65 14.66
CA LEU A 82 -12.94 -15.42 13.87
C LEU A 82 -11.74 -15.39 12.90
N LEU A 83 -10.57 -15.81 13.33
CA LEU A 83 -9.35 -15.85 12.49
C LEU A 83 -9.56 -16.72 11.23
N HIS A 84 -10.31 -17.81 11.31
CA HIS A 84 -10.60 -18.65 10.15
C HIS A 84 -11.41 -17.89 9.08
N TYR A 85 -12.43 -17.15 9.50
CA TYR A 85 -13.21 -16.31 8.58
C TYR A 85 -12.39 -15.13 8.06
N GLU A 86 -11.65 -14.43 8.95
CA GLU A 86 -10.79 -13.30 8.58
C GLU A 86 -9.73 -13.70 7.56
N TRP A 87 -9.16 -14.91 7.66
CA TRP A 87 -8.22 -15.43 6.68
C TRP A 87 -8.86 -15.59 5.30
N HIS A 88 -10.07 -16.14 5.26
CA HIS A 88 -10.82 -16.30 4.01
C HIS A 88 -11.15 -14.94 3.39
N TRP A 89 -11.67 -14.02 4.18
CA TRP A 89 -11.98 -12.66 3.74
C TRP A 89 -10.73 -11.89 3.31
N ALA A 90 -9.61 -12.02 4.03
CA ALA A 90 -8.35 -11.41 3.65
C ALA A 90 -7.82 -11.92 2.31
N LEU A 91 -7.98 -13.21 2.02
CA LEU A 91 -7.62 -13.76 0.70
C LEU A 91 -8.52 -13.20 -0.41
N PHE A 92 -9.81 -13.04 -0.15
CA PHE A 92 -10.75 -12.48 -1.10
C PHE A 92 -10.42 -11.01 -1.41
N THR A 93 -10.35 -10.15 -0.39
CA THR A 93 -9.91 -8.75 -0.52
C THR A 93 -8.51 -8.64 -1.13
N GLY A 94 -7.61 -9.55 -0.76
CA GLY A 94 -6.25 -9.62 -1.31
C GLY A 94 -6.24 -9.89 -2.82
N LYS A 95 -7.11 -10.77 -3.31
CA LYS A 95 -7.29 -11.01 -4.76
C LYS A 95 -7.73 -9.73 -5.48
N GLU A 96 -8.74 -9.05 -4.97
CA GLU A 96 -9.27 -7.82 -5.55
C GLU A 96 -8.22 -6.70 -5.55
N ALA A 97 -7.54 -6.52 -4.41
CA ALA A 97 -6.45 -5.57 -4.27
C ALA A 97 -5.30 -5.87 -5.24
N LEU A 98 -4.93 -7.14 -5.42
CA LEU A 98 -3.85 -7.54 -6.32
C LEU A 98 -4.20 -7.25 -7.78
N VAL A 99 -5.41 -7.59 -8.21
CA VAL A 99 -5.87 -7.28 -9.56
C VAL A 99 -5.90 -5.77 -9.78
N GLY A 100 -6.45 -5.01 -8.82
CA GLY A 100 -6.47 -3.55 -8.86
C GLY A 100 -5.05 -2.95 -8.86
N PHE A 101 -4.14 -3.48 -8.05
CA PHE A 101 -2.74 -3.06 -8.00
C PHE A 101 -2.03 -3.25 -9.35
N VAL A 102 -2.20 -4.41 -9.98
CA VAL A 102 -1.58 -4.71 -11.28
C VAL A 102 -2.18 -3.83 -12.38
N LEU A 103 -3.51 -3.74 -12.47
CA LEU A 103 -4.18 -2.91 -13.46
C LEU A 103 -3.84 -1.42 -13.31
N GLY A 104 -3.97 -0.88 -12.11
CA GLY A 104 -3.63 0.52 -11.81
C GLY A 104 -2.14 0.80 -12.01
N GLY A 105 -1.28 -0.14 -11.64
CA GLY A 105 0.17 -0.08 -11.86
C GLY A 105 0.54 0.00 -13.34
N VAL A 106 -0.03 -0.88 -14.17
CA VAL A 106 0.20 -0.88 -15.64
C VAL A 106 -0.33 0.39 -16.28
N ILE A 107 -1.55 0.80 -15.94
CA ILE A 107 -2.15 2.04 -16.48
C ILE A 107 -1.33 3.26 -16.05
N GLY A 108 -0.97 3.36 -14.77
CA GLY A 108 -0.18 4.47 -14.24
C GLY A 108 1.21 4.55 -14.86
N PHE A 109 1.87 3.41 -15.03
CA PHE A 109 3.18 3.34 -15.69
C PHE A 109 3.10 3.74 -17.16
N ALA A 110 2.15 3.18 -17.93
CA ALA A 110 1.94 3.52 -19.33
C ALA A 110 1.65 5.02 -19.51
N LEU A 111 0.80 5.59 -18.63
CA LEU A 111 0.48 7.01 -18.62
C LEU A 111 1.73 7.86 -18.33
N ALA A 112 2.56 7.47 -17.36
CA ALA A 112 3.82 8.16 -17.06
C ALA A 112 4.77 8.19 -18.26
N VAL A 113 4.93 7.07 -18.96
CA VAL A 113 5.75 6.98 -20.18
C VAL A 113 5.19 7.90 -21.28
N LEU A 114 3.88 7.89 -21.49
CA LEU A 114 3.20 8.74 -22.46
C LEU A 114 3.44 10.23 -22.16
N LEU A 115 3.26 10.64 -20.90
CA LEU A 115 3.46 12.02 -20.44
C LEU A 115 4.95 12.43 -20.47
N ALA A 116 5.86 11.52 -20.25
CA ALA A 116 7.31 11.79 -20.37
C ALA A 116 7.74 12.01 -21.82
N HIS A 117 7.05 11.37 -22.78
CA HIS A 117 7.39 11.45 -24.20
C HIS A 117 6.90 12.76 -24.86
N SER A 118 5.78 13.33 -24.40
CA SER A 118 5.17 14.51 -24.99
C SER A 118 4.90 15.61 -23.97
N ARG A 119 5.53 16.78 -24.18
CA ARG A 119 5.26 17.99 -23.39
C ARG A 119 3.82 18.49 -23.54
N ILE A 120 3.24 18.31 -24.73
CA ILE A 120 1.86 18.74 -25.01
C ILE A 120 0.88 17.89 -24.21
N LEU A 121 1.01 16.56 -24.29
CA LEU A 121 0.18 15.64 -23.51
C LEU A 121 0.35 15.87 -22.01
N ARG A 122 1.57 16.09 -21.55
CA ARG A 122 1.81 16.38 -20.13
C ARG A 122 1.11 17.66 -19.69
N ARG A 123 1.22 18.76 -20.43
CA ARG A 123 0.54 20.02 -20.09
C ARG A 123 -0.97 19.93 -20.18
N GLY A 124 -1.48 19.15 -21.13
CA GLY A 124 -2.93 18.97 -21.32
C GLY A 124 -3.56 18.01 -20.31
N LEU A 125 -2.96 16.81 -20.08
CA LEU A 125 -3.59 15.76 -19.28
C LEU A 125 -3.28 15.85 -17.79
N LEU A 126 -2.10 16.38 -17.39
CA LEU A 126 -1.69 16.41 -15.99
C LEU A 126 -2.70 17.09 -15.06
N PRO A 127 -3.30 18.25 -15.42
CA PRO A 127 -4.32 18.87 -14.57
C PRO A 127 -5.52 17.96 -14.31
N TYR A 128 -6.00 17.24 -15.34
CA TYR A 128 -7.14 16.33 -15.20
C TYR A 128 -6.82 15.13 -14.32
N ILE A 129 -5.58 14.58 -14.44
CA ILE A 129 -5.12 13.49 -13.58
C ILE A 129 -5.06 13.94 -12.11
N VAL A 130 -4.61 15.18 -11.84
CA VAL A 130 -4.58 15.72 -10.49
C VAL A 130 -6.00 15.98 -9.98
N ILE A 131 -6.86 16.58 -10.80
CA ILE A 131 -8.27 16.86 -10.46
C ILE A 131 -9.02 15.56 -10.17
N SER A 132 -8.73 14.47 -10.88
CA SER A 132 -9.39 13.18 -10.61
C SER A 132 -9.22 12.71 -9.15
N GLN A 133 -8.13 13.08 -8.48
CA GLN A 133 -7.87 12.71 -7.09
C GLN A 133 -8.68 13.53 -6.07
N THR A 134 -9.32 14.60 -6.48
CA THR A 134 -10.21 15.37 -5.60
C THR A 134 -11.59 14.72 -5.44
N VAL A 135 -11.89 13.73 -6.27
CA VAL A 135 -13.16 13.00 -6.22
C VAL A 135 -13.17 12.07 -5.01
N PRO A 136 -14.13 12.21 -4.08
CA PRO A 136 -14.18 11.36 -2.88
C PRO A 136 -14.56 9.92 -3.26
N ILE A 137 -13.60 9.02 -3.16
CA ILE A 137 -13.76 7.62 -3.59
C ILE A 137 -14.93 6.92 -2.90
N LEU A 138 -15.17 7.22 -1.62
CA LEU A 138 -16.30 6.69 -0.85
C LEU A 138 -17.67 7.04 -1.47
N ALA A 139 -17.77 8.19 -2.13
CA ALA A 139 -19.02 8.56 -2.82
C ALA A 139 -19.16 7.89 -4.20
N VAL A 140 -18.03 7.59 -4.85
CA VAL A 140 -18.01 6.99 -6.19
C VAL A 140 -18.08 5.48 -6.15
N ALA A 141 -17.55 4.85 -5.12
CA ALA A 141 -17.49 3.40 -5.00
C ALA A 141 -18.86 2.71 -5.20
N PRO A 142 -19.97 3.15 -4.54
CA PRO A 142 -21.29 2.58 -4.78
C PRO A 142 -21.76 2.71 -6.24
N MET A 143 -21.47 3.85 -6.88
CA MET A 143 -21.86 4.07 -8.27
C MET A 143 -21.13 3.13 -9.22
N VAL A 144 -19.84 2.88 -8.99
CA VAL A 144 -19.04 1.96 -9.81
C VAL A 144 -19.55 0.53 -9.64
N VAL A 145 -19.74 0.09 -8.39
CA VAL A 145 -20.18 -1.29 -8.11
C VAL A 145 -21.59 -1.54 -8.66
N LEU A 146 -22.55 -0.66 -8.37
CA LEU A 146 -23.91 -0.79 -8.88
C LEU A 146 -23.97 -0.63 -10.40
N GLY A 147 -23.25 0.38 -10.96
CA GLY A 147 -23.27 0.66 -12.39
C GLY A 147 -22.66 -0.47 -13.22
N LEU A 148 -21.61 -1.14 -12.74
CA LEU A 148 -21.05 -2.32 -13.39
C LEU A 148 -21.91 -3.56 -13.14
N GLY A 149 -22.49 -3.70 -11.94
CA GLY A 149 -23.38 -4.80 -11.61
C GLY A 149 -24.64 -4.86 -12.49
N THR A 150 -25.22 -3.70 -12.87
CA THR A 150 -26.36 -3.66 -13.80
C THR A 150 -26.02 -4.19 -15.20
N LYS A 151 -24.73 -4.26 -15.54
CA LYS A 151 -24.22 -4.81 -16.80
C LYS A 151 -23.77 -6.28 -16.68
N GLY A 152 -24.06 -6.93 -15.55
CA GLY A 152 -23.69 -8.32 -15.29
C GLY A 152 -22.21 -8.52 -14.92
N VAL A 153 -21.49 -7.46 -14.56
CA VAL A 153 -20.10 -7.57 -14.09
C VAL A 153 -20.10 -8.05 -12.65
N GLU A 154 -19.29 -9.07 -12.37
CA GLU A 154 -19.14 -9.59 -11.02
C GLU A 154 -18.61 -8.52 -10.04
N PRO A 155 -19.13 -8.46 -8.81
CA PRO A 155 -18.80 -7.42 -7.84
C PRO A 155 -17.30 -7.28 -7.58
N TRP A 156 -16.55 -8.38 -7.47
CA TRP A 156 -15.11 -8.36 -7.23
C TRP A 156 -14.32 -7.62 -8.33
N ILE A 157 -14.81 -7.65 -9.60
CA ILE A 157 -14.19 -6.90 -10.70
C ILE A 157 -14.40 -5.40 -10.49
N ALA A 158 -15.62 -4.98 -10.10
CA ALA A 158 -15.91 -3.58 -9.80
C ALA A 158 -15.05 -3.05 -8.65
N VAL A 159 -14.86 -3.84 -7.61
CA VAL A 159 -13.96 -3.53 -6.48
C VAL A 159 -12.51 -3.41 -6.96
N SER A 160 -12.06 -4.34 -7.81
CA SER A 160 -10.70 -4.25 -8.40
C SER A 160 -10.51 -2.98 -9.23
N VAL A 161 -11.54 -2.47 -9.90
CA VAL A 161 -11.48 -1.18 -10.62
C VAL A 161 -11.29 -0.02 -9.65
N ILE A 162 -11.96 -0.04 -8.49
CA ILE A 162 -11.78 0.97 -7.44
C ILE A 162 -10.36 0.91 -6.86
N ALA A 163 -9.84 -0.28 -6.59
CA ALA A 163 -8.47 -0.47 -6.16
C ALA A 163 -7.46 0.01 -7.21
N ALA A 164 -7.71 -0.23 -8.50
CA ALA A 164 -6.90 0.27 -9.59
C ALA A 164 -6.91 1.79 -9.68
N TYR A 165 -8.06 2.43 -9.42
CA TYR A 165 -8.17 3.89 -9.39
C TYR A 165 -7.30 4.52 -8.30
N LEU A 166 -7.21 3.94 -7.11
CA LEU A 166 -6.32 4.44 -6.06
C LEU A 166 -4.84 4.16 -6.35
N THR A 167 -4.55 3.12 -7.13
CA THR A 167 -3.19 2.70 -7.48
C THR A 167 -2.58 3.53 -8.61
N PHE A 168 -3.36 3.86 -9.67
CA PHE A 168 -2.80 4.43 -10.90
C PHE A 168 -2.10 5.77 -10.68
N PHE A 169 -2.65 6.62 -9.82
CA PHE A 169 -2.15 7.99 -9.63
C PHE A 169 -0.75 8.04 -8.99
N PRO A 170 -0.49 7.40 -7.83
CA PRO A 170 0.85 7.36 -7.26
C PRO A 170 1.87 6.78 -8.23
N VAL A 171 1.50 5.72 -8.98
CA VAL A 171 2.38 5.12 -9.99
C VAL A 171 2.65 6.09 -11.13
N ALA A 172 1.61 6.72 -11.69
CA ALA A 172 1.77 7.67 -12.79
C ALA A 172 2.66 8.85 -12.40
N MET A 173 2.41 9.47 -11.24
CA MET A 173 3.10 10.68 -10.83
C MET A 173 4.56 10.44 -10.43
N ASN A 174 4.83 9.40 -9.64
CA ASN A 174 6.21 9.13 -9.22
C ASN A 174 7.04 8.54 -10.35
N THR A 175 6.47 7.68 -11.19
CA THR A 175 7.16 7.19 -12.39
C THR A 175 7.47 8.33 -13.34
N LEU A 176 6.53 9.26 -13.57
CA LEU A 176 6.78 10.45 -14.39
C LEU A 176 7.93 11.30 -13.83
N ARG A 177 7.96 11.52 -12.51
CA ARG A 177 9.08 12.21 -11.85
C ARG A 177 10.41 11.50 -12.11
N GLY A 178 10.41 10.17 -11.95
CA GLY A 178 11.60 9.34 -12.22
C GLY A 178 12.07 9.39 -13.67
N LEU A 179 11.15 9.32 -14.65
CA LEU A 179 11.48 9.42 -16.07
C LEU A 179 12.02 10.80 -16.47
N LEU A 180 11.74 11.83 -15.69
CA LEU A 180 12.21 13.18 -15.90
C LEU A 180 13.43 13.54 -15.03
N SER A 181 13.90 12.65 -14.17
CA SER A 181 15.01 12.88 -13.22
C SER A 181 16.43 12.91 -13.81
N PRO A 182 16.74 12.32 -15.00
CA PRO A 182 18.09 12.31 -15.50
C PRO A 182 18.67 13.71 -15.68
N ASP A 183 19.96 13.85 -15.31
CA ASP A 183 20.74 15.08 -15.43
C ASP A 183 20.71 15.60 -16.88
N PRO A 184 20.52 16.91 -17.11
CA PRO A 184 20.62 17.54 -18.43
C PRO A 184 21.89 17.16 -19.19
N ARG A 185 23.03 17.05 -18.52
CA ARG A 185 24.32 16.64 -19.12
C ARG A 185 24.27 15.24 -19.72
N SER A 186 23.62 14.29 -19.02
CA SER A 186 23.43 12.94 -19.54
C SER A 186 22.54 12.93 -20.78
N LEU A 187 21.52 13.80 -20.82
CA LEU A 187 20.66 13.96 -21.99
C LEU A 187 21.40 14.62 -23.16
N GLU A 188 22.29 15.57 -22.92
CA GLU A 188 23.16 16.18 -23.93
C GLU A 188 24.17 15.17 -24.49
N LEU A 189 24.77 14.35 -23.62
CA LEU A 189 25.65 13.28 -24.04
C LEU A 189 24.93 12.30 -24.99
N MET A 190 23.71 11.86 -24.62
CA MET A 190 22.92 11.00 -25.52
C MET A 190 22.61 11.64 -26.86
N ARG A 191 22.42 12.97 -26.89
CA ARG A 191 22.20 13.73 -28.14
C ARG A 191 23.49 13.78 -28.97
N SER A 192 24.68 13.97 -28.36
CA SER A 192 25.95 13.97 -29.08
C SER A 192 26.27 12.65 -29.77
N TYR A 193 25.74 11.54 -29.23
CA TYR A 193 25.76 10.21 -29.85
C TYR A 193 24.60 9.97 -30.84
N ALA A 194 23.84 10.99 -31.21
CA ALA A 194 22.66 10.90 -32.10
C ALA A 194 21.64 9.85 -31.65
N ALA A 195 21.53 9.61 -30.32
CA ALA A 195 20.60 8.64 -29.76
C ALA A 195 19.16 9.00 -30.07
N SER A 196 18.37 8.01 -30.49
CA SER A 196 16.94 8.18 -30.75
C SER A 196 16.17 8.44 -29.43
N ARG A 197 14.93 8.95 -29.55
CA ARG A 197 14.05 9.14 -28.38
C ARG A 197 13.81 7.83 -27.62
N ASN A 198 13.73 6.71 -28.34
CA ASN A 198 13.57 5.39 -27.73
C ASN A 198 14.86 4.96 -27.00
N ASP A 199 16.05 5.22 -27.56
CA ASP A 199 17.30 4.92 -26.85
C ASP A 199 17.41 5.71 -25.55
N VAL A 200 17.06 7.00 -25.56
CA VAL A 200 17.01 7.83 -24.36
C VAL A 200 16.01 7.29 -23.34
N LEU A 201 14.85 6.81 -23.77
CA LEU A 201 13.85 6.24 -22.88
C LEU A 201 14.37 4.95 -22.22
N TRP A 202 14.81 3.99 -23.03
CA TRP A 202 15.15 2.65 -22.54
C TRP A 202 16.52 2.58 -21.84
N LYS A 203 17.51 3.32 -22.34
CA LYS A 203 18.90 3.25 -21.83
C LYS A 203 19.22 4.25 -20.72
N LEU A 204 18.46 5.36 -20.61
CA LEU A 204 18.71 6.38 -19.62
C LEU A 204 17.53 6.61 -18.67
N ARG A 205 16.36 6.96 -19.20
CA ARG A 205 15.22 7.39 -18.36
C ARG A 205 14.62 6.25 -17.55
N LEU A 206 14.40 5.10 -18.17
CA LEU A 206 13.77 3.96 -17.52
C LEU A 206 14.63 3.40 -16.38
N PRO A 207 15.95 3.14 -16.56
CA PRO A 207 16.81 2.73 -15.46
C PRO A 207 16.89 3.75 -14.33
N ALA A 208 17.00 5.05 -14.66
CA ALA A 208 17.01 6.12 -13.66
C ALA A 208 15.68 6.26 -12.90
N SER A 209 14.57 5.84 -13.49
CA SER A 209 13.24 5.90 -12.85
C SER A 209 12.95 4.75 -11.89
N LEU A 210 13.71 3.64 -11.92
CA LEU A 210 13.41 2.44 -11.13
C LEU A 210 13.22 2.71 -9.62
N PRO A 211 14.07 3.49 -8.93
CA PRO A 211 13.85 3.80 -7.52
C PRO A 211 12.52 4.53 -7.26
N PHE A 212 12.12 5.42 -8.16
CA PHE A 212 10.86 6.15 -8.10
C PHE A 212 9.66 5.23 -8.35
N VAL A 213 9.79 4.30 -9.31
CA VAL A 213 8.77 3.28 -9.60
C VAL A 213 8.53 2.41 -8.37
N PHE A 214 9.59 1.88 -7.74
CA PHE A 214 9.43 1.06 -6.53
C PHE A 214 8.88 1.86 -5.35
N SER A 215 9.25 3.13 -5.20
CA SER A 215 8.65 4.01 -4.19
C SER A 215 7.16 4.21 -4.45
N ALA A 216 6.75 4.38 -5.71
CA ALA A 216 5.35 4.46 -6.10
C ALA A 216 4.60 3.15 -5.81
N LEU A 217 5.17 2.02 -6.21
CA LEU A 217 4.57 0.70 -6.01
C LEU A 217 4.36 0.38 -4.52
N LYS A 218 5.28 0.77 -3.63
CA LYS A 218 5.11 0.61 -2.17
C LYS A 218 3.90 1.37 -1.63
N ILE A 219 3.71 2.62 -2.06
CA ILE A 219 2.54 3.43 -1.69
C ILE A 219 1.26 2.83 -2.28
N SER A 220 1.32 2.44 -3.55
CA SER A 220 0.17 1.89 -4.27
C SER A 220 -0.25 0.51 -3.77
N ALA A 221 0.67 -0.28 -3.22
CA ALA A 221 0.37 -1.57 -2.61
C ALA A 221 -0.59 -1.45 -1.43
N THR A 222 -0.35 -0.49 -0.53
CA THR A 222 -1.28 -0.20 0.57
C THR A 222 -2.56 0.49 0.08
N ALA A 223 -2.45 1.40 -0.90
CA ALA A 223 -3.59 2.07 -1.47
C ALA A 223 -4.57 1.11 -2.18
N SER A 224 -4.06 0.04 -2.83
CA SER A 224 -4.92 -0.96 -3.47
C SER A 224 -5.74 -1.77 -2.46
N VAL A 225 -5.15 -2.12 -1.31
CA VAL A 225 -5.88 -2.80 -0.22
C VAL A 225 -6.96 -1.89 0.36
N ILE A 226 -6.63 -0.61 0.60
CA ILE A 226 -7.61 0.39 1.05
C ILE A 226 -8.74 0.53 0.02
N GLY A 227 -8.39 0.57 -1.27
CA GLY A 227 -9.36 0.65 -2.37
C GLY A 227 -10.29 -0.56 -2.45
N ALA A 228 -9.76 -1.77 -2.24
CA ALA A 228 -10.56 -2.98 -2.18
C ALA A 228 -11.54 -2.94 -0.99
N ILE A 229 -11.05 -2.67 0.22
CA ILE A 229 -11.89 -2.56 1.42
C ILE A 229 -13.00 -1.53 1.23
N ILE A 230 -12.68 -0.33 0.71
CA ILE A 230 -13.68 0.71 0.41
C ILE A 230 -14.68 0.23 -0.64
N GLY A 231 -14.22 -0.47 -1.66
CA GLY A 231 -15.08 -1.00 -2.73
C GLY A 231 -16.05 -2.08 -2.26
N GLU A 232 -15.66 -2.89 -1.28
CA GLU A 232 -16.51 -3.93 -0.70
C GLU A 232 -17.63 -3.37 0.18
N THR A 233 -17.42 -2.21 0.85
CA THR A 233 -18.36 -1.67 1.84
C THR A 233 -19.78 -1.38 1.28
N PRO A 234 -19.97 -0.79 0.08
CA PRO A 234 -21.30 -0.47 -0.44
C PRO A 234 -21.97 -1.64 -1.17
N ALA A 235 -21.23 -2.69 -1.46
CA ALA A 235 -21.66 -3.69 -2.43
C ALA A 235 -22.49 -4.81 -1.86
N SER A 236 -22.80 -4.82 -0.57
CA SER A 236 -23.39 -5.99 0.09
C SER A 236 -22.58 -7.28 -0.17
N ILE A 237 -21.28 -7.11 -0.48
CA ILE A 237 -20.35 -8.22 -0.65
C ILE A 237 -20.07 -8.75 0.74
N GLN A 238 -20.51 -9.97 1.01
CA GLN A 238 -20.33 -10.59 2.32
C GLN A 238 -18.96 -11.28 2.47
N ASP A 239 -18.25 -11.43 1.38
CA ASP A 239 -17.02 -12.24 1.28
C ASP A 239 -15.72 -11.45 1.31
N GLY A 240 -15.65 -10.32 1.99
CA GLY A 240 -14.44 -9.53 2.09
C GLY A 240 -14.28 -8.82 3.43
N LEU A 241 -13.08 -8.29 3.70
CA LEU A 241 -12.79 -7.55 4.92
C LEU A 241 -13.64 -6.27 5.05
N GLY A 242 -13.96 -5.61 3.93
CA GLY A 242 -14.85 -4.45 3.92
C GLY A 242 -16.28 -4.83 4.31
N GLY A 243 -16.79 -5.96 3.81
CA GLY A 243 -18.07 -6.53 4.23
C GLY A 243 -18.08 -6.93 5.71
N ALA A 244 -17.00 -7.53 6.20
CA ALA A 244 -16.81 -7.86 7.62
C ALA A 244 -16.84 -6.61 8.50
N ILE A 245 -16.15 -5.53 8.11
CA ILE A 245 -16.18 -4.25 8.82
C ILE A 245 -17.61 -3.72 8.93
N VAL A 246 -18.37 -3.71 7.83
CA VAL A 246 -19.77 -3.24 7.83
C VAL A 246 -20.63 -4.10 8.75
N ASN A 247 -20.47 -5.42 8.69
CA ASN A 247 -21.22 -6.37 9.53
C ASN A 247 -20.89 -6.16 11.02
N PHE A 248 -19.62 -6.17 11.42
CA PHE A 248 -19.24 -5.98 12.83
C PHE A 248 -19.55 -4.59 13.37
N ASN A 249 -19.59 -3.57 12.50
CA ASN A 249 -19.99 -2.23 12.90
C ASN A 249 -21.48 -2.19 13.35
N GLN A 250 -22.35 -3.06 12.82
CA GLN A 250 -23.75 -3.16 13.28
C GLN A 250 -23.84 -3.72 14.71
N TYR A 251 -22.88 -4.53 15.11
CA TYR A 251 -22.79 -5.15 16.44
C TYR A 251 -21.75 -4.50 17.34
N TYR A 252 -21.31 -3.28 16.98
CA TYR A 252 -20.22 -2.58 17.69
C TYR A 252 -20.47 -2.38 19.17
N SER A 253 -21.72 -2.09 19.56
CA SER A 253 -22.10 -1.87 20.96
C SER A 253 -22.03 -3.15 21.82
N THR A 254 -22.13 -4.34 21.21
CA THR A 254 -22.18 -5.63 21.92
C THR A 254 -20.89 -6.43 21.79
N ALA A 255 -20.13 -6.25 20.71
CA ALA A 255 -18.90 -6.98 20.44
C ALA A 255 -17.85 -6.09 19.73
N PRO A 256 -17.38 -5.00 20.39
CA PRO A 256 -16.46 -4.04 19.77
C PRO A 256 -15.12 -4.66 19.38
N THR A 257 -14.64 -5.65 20.14
CA THR A 257 -13.37 -6.33 19.92
C THR A 257 -13.27 -7.01 18.56
N ARG A 258 -14.39 -7.50 18.01
CA ARG A 258 -14.42 -8.13 16.68
C ARG A 258 -14.13 -7.13 15.57
N LEU A 259 -14.71 -5.94 15.61
CA LEU A 259 -14.41 -4.87 14.64
C LEU A 259 -12.96 -4.43 14.72
N TRP A 260 -12.42 -4.29 15.94
CA TRP A 260 -11.02 -3.95 16.14
C TRP A 260 -10.07 -5.06 15.63
N ALA A 261 -10.41 -6.33 15.88
CA ALA A 261 -9.68 -7.49 15.38
C ALA A 261 -9.64 -7.50 13.84
N THR A 262 -10.78 -7.26 13.18
CA THR A 262 -10.86 -7.12 11.70
C THR A 262 -9.97 -5.99 11.18
N ASN A 263 -9.96 -4.83 11.85
CA ASN A 263 -9.07 -3.73 11.46
C ASN A 263 -7.58 -4.11 11.58
N ILE A 264 -7.20 -4.91 12.58
CA ILE A 264 -5.81 -5.44 12.68
C ILE A 264 -5.49 -6.34 11.49
N VAL A 265 -6.42 -7.20 11.06
CA VAL A 265 -6.23 -8.06 9.87
C VAL A 265 -6.14 -7.22 8.60
N CYS A 266 -6.95 -6.17 8.44
CA CYS A 266 -6.83 -5.22 7.34
C CYS A 266 -5.45 -4.57 7.27
N ALA A 267 -4.94 -4.10 8.43
CA ALA A 267 -3.60 -3.52 8.53
C ALA A 267 -2.51 -4.56 8.19
N ALA A 268 -2.66 -5.80 8.66
CA ALA A 268 -1.73 -6.89 8.35
C ALA A 268 -1.71 -7.21 6.85
N LEU A 269 -2.86 -7.21 6.18
CA LEU A 269 -2.95 -7.39 4.72
C LEU A 269 -2.23 -6.27 3.98
N GLY A 270 -2.45 -5.00 4.36
CA GLY A 270 -1.75 -3.85 3.78
C GLY A 270 -0.23 -3.92 3.96
N LEU A 271 0.22 -4.32 5.16
CA LEU A 271 1.64 -4.55 5.45
C LEU A 271 2.23 -5.69 4.62
N ALA A 272 1.48 -6.78 4.41
CA ALA A 272 1.91 -7.89 3.57
C ALA A 272 2.12 -7.46 2.11
N PHE A 273 1.21 -6.67 1.55
CA PHE A 273 1.34 -6.09 0.21
C PHE A 273 2.56 -5.17 0.11
N PHE A 274 2.74 -4.27 1.09
CA PHE A 274 3.92 -3.41 1.16
C PHE A 274 5.21 -4.22 1.23
N ALA A 275 5.26 -5.24 2.08
CA ALA A 275 6.42 -6.10 2.26
C ALA A 275 6.74 -6.89 0.98
N ALA A 276 5.74 -7.38 0.25
CA ALA A 276 5.93 -8.05 -1.02
C ALA A 276 6.63 -7.14 -2.05
N VAL A 277 6.20 -5.88 -2.17
CA VAL A 277 6.85 -4.90 -3.05
C VAL A 277 8.25 -4.54 -2.57
N LEU A 278 8.46 -4.42 -1.25
CA LEU A 278 9.79 -4.17 -0.67
C LEU A 278 10.78 -5.31 -0.98
N ILE A 279 10.31 -6.55 -0.94
CA ILE A 279 11.11 -7.72 -1.31
C ILE A 279 11.44 -7.68 -2.80
N ALA A 280 10.44 -7.40 -3.66
CA ALA A 280 10.64 -7.26 -5.10
C ALA A 280 11.66 -6.16 -5.44
N GLU A 281 11.56 -4.99 -4.79
CA GLU A 281 12.55 -3.90 -4.92
C GLU A 281 13.97 -4.37 -4.60
N ARG A 282 14.15 -5.05 -3.48
CA ARG A 282 15.49 -5.54 -3.07
C ARG A 282 16.06 -6.55 -4.06
N LEU A 283 15.21 -7.40 -4.63
CA LEU A 283 15.65 -8.39 -5.61
C LEU A 283 16.05 -7.75 -6.94
N VAL A 284 15.33 -6.72 -7.38
CA VAL A 284 15.57 -6.02 -8.65
C VAL A 284 16.74 -5.05 -8.52
N LEU A 285 16.75 -4.18 -7.49
CA LEU A 285 17.77 -3.14 -7.34
C LEU A 285 19.13 -3.68 -6.88
N ARG A 286 19.19 -4.82 -6.18
CA ARG A 286 20.48 -5.48 -5.85
C ARG A 286 21.27 -5.92 -7.08
N ARG A 287 20.62 -6.05 -8.23
CA ARG A 287 21.24 -6.41 -9.52
C ARG A 287 21.61 -5.19 -10.36
N ALA A 288 21.23 -3.98 -9.94
CA ALA A 288 21.63 -2.77 -10.63
C ALA A 288 23.10 -2.45 -10.26
N PRO A 289 24.00 -2.19 -11.24
CA PRO A 289 25.36 -1.81 -10.94
C PRO A 289 25.38 -0.52 -10.12
N GLU A 290 26.29 -0.43 -9.13
CA GLU A 290 26.44 0.69 -8.17
C GLU A 290 26.70 2.07 -8.79
N ASN A 291 26.76 2.16 -10.12
CA ASN A 291 27.07 3.39 -10.86
C ASN A 291 25.85 4.28 -11.16
N ILE A 292 24.68 4.00 -10.57
CA ILE A 292 23.42 4.78 -10.79
C ILE A 292 22.96 5.47 -9.48
N ALA A 293 23.77 5.45 -8.42
CA ALA A 293 23.47 6.13 -7.16
C ALA A 293 24.17 7.48 -7.10
#